data_c7a64522644111219e17d0867a40c498
#
_entry.id   c7a64522644111219e17d0867a40c498
#
_cell.length_a   1.000
_cell.length_b   1.000
_cell.length_c   1.000
_cell.angle_alpha   90.00
_cell.angle_beta   90.00
_cell.angle_gamma   90.00
#
_symmetry.space_group_name_H-M   'P 1'
#
loop_
_entity.id
_entity.type
_entity.pdbx_description
1 polymer ?
#
loop_
_entity_poly.entity_id
_entity_poly.type
_entity_poly.pdbx_seq_one_letter_code
_entity_poly.pdbx_strand_id
1 'polypeptide(L)'
;MMEKMQKKMMKRYRMFAALGFLIVAVAFGFSLLGATANHSFFSATKASREAAEAGSTLVAANVTRHSIATWVPAFKFVGLGLLLGAITMALGTIATTLRELGGGVMANWPEELNPGLPAKPRSAKLFPMLMMVGWMVLIAGFVWALFLNGTVLSYWAHSIANELNPAQPGSTLLQQLGLIKGTLPWLGFLRFLGMAFLFTAITVALTVIIRTLQHQEQTLRNFIAARS
;
A
#
# COMPACT_ATOMS: atom_id res chain seq x y z
N MET A 1 23.76 12.00 -8.76
CA MET A 1 22.45 12.05 -9.45
C MET A 1 21.32 11.47 -8.59
N MET A 2 21.43 10.27 -8.01
CA MET A 2 20.43 9.64 -7.15
C MET A 2 20.01 10.47 -5.92
N GLU A 3 20.93 11.11 -5.23
CA GLU A 3 20.66 11.91 -4.02
C GLU A 3 19.81 13.15 -4.31
N LYS A 4 20.05 13.86 -5.42
CA LYS A 4 19.21 14.99 -5.87
C LYS A 4 17.79 14.53 -6.25
N MET A 5 17.67 13.35 -6.86
CA MET A 5 16.39 12.74 -7.19
C MET A 5 15.59 12.35 -5.94
N GLN A 6 16.24 11.76 -4.94
CA GLN A 6 15.62 11.43 -3.64
C GLN A 6 15.12 12.69 -2.91
N LYS A 7 15.93 13.78 -2.85
CA LYS A 7 15.49 15.05 -2.24
C LYS A 7 14.29 15.64 -2.96
N LYS A 8 14.24 15.58 -4.30
CA LYS A 8 13.09 16.08 -5.09
C LYS A 8 11.84 15.23 -4.88
N MET A 9 11.99 13.90 -4.77
CA MET A 9 10.90 12.96 -4.52
C MET A 9 10.32 13.12 -3.12
N MET A 10 11.16 13.26 -2.09
CA MET A 10 10.72 13.46 -0.71
C MET A 10 9.87 14.74 -0.53
N LYS A 11 10.14 15.82 -1.26
CA LYS A 11 9.34 17.06 -1.22
C LYS A 11 7.92 16.90 -1.79
N ARG A 12 7.64 15.81 -2.51
CA ARG A 12 6.32 15.57 -3.13
C ARG A 12 5.35 14.79 -2.24
N TYR A 13 5.67 14.58 -0.96
CA TYR A 13 4.83 13.79 -0.05
C TYR A 13 3.37 14.23 -0.01
N ARG A 14 3.09 15.55 -0.12
CA ARG A 14 1.71 16.09 -0.14
C ARG A 14 0.92 15.58 -1.34
N MET A 15 1.54 15.49 -2.51
CA MET A 15 0.92 14.98 -3.72
C MET A 15 0.60 13.48 -3.58
N PHE A 16 1.54 12.69 -3.02
CA PHE A 16 1.31 11.26 -2.78
C PHE A 16 0.23 11.04 -1.72
N ALA A 17 0.16 11.87 -0.69
CA ALA A 17 -0.90 11.82 0.31
C ALA A 17 -2.27 12.12 -0.31
N ALA A 18 -2.39 13.19 -1.11
CA ALA A 18 -3.62 13.54 -1.79
C ALA A 18 -4.08 12.45 -2.76
N LEU A 19 -3.14 11.89 -3.56
CA LEU A 19 -3.44 10.80 -4.48
C LEU A 19 -3.86 9.52 -3.72
N GLY A 20 -3.17 9.18 -2.64
CA GLY A 20 -3.51 8.03 -1.81
C GLY A 20 -4.92 8.16 -1.21
N PHE A 21 -5.26 9.35 -0.69
CA PHE A 21 -6.60 9.63 -0.18
C PHE A 21 -7.67 9.52 -1.27
N LEU A 22 -7.41 10.09 -2.45
CA LEU A 22 -8.33 10.00 -3.59
C LEU A 22 -8.61 8.54 -3.98
N ILE A 23 -7.56 7.72 -4.07
CA ILE A 23 -7.71 6.28 -4.39
C ILE A 23 -8.56 5.58 -3.33
N VAL A 24 -8.34 5.84 -2.04
CA VAL A 24 -9.16 5.26 -0.96
C VAL A 24 -10.61 5.71 -1.05
N ALA A 25 -10.87 6.99 -1.34
CA ALA A 25 -12.22 7.52 -1.52
C ALA A 25 -12.94 6.89 -2.73
N VAL A 26 -12.24 6.74 -3.85
CA VAL A 26 -12.77 6.04 -5.04
C VAL A 26 -13.04 4.57 -4.74
N ALA A 27 -12.12 3.89 -4.03
CA ALA A 27 -12.33 2.50 -3.60
C ALA A 27 -13.55 2.35 -2.68
N PHE A 28 -13.80 3.34 -1.83
CA PHE A 28 -15.02 3.38 -1.00
C PHE A 28 -16.28 3.47 -1.88
N GLY A 29 -16.29 4.35 -2.90
CA GLY A 29 -17.38 4.44 -3.87
C GLY A 29 -17.67 3.09 -4.57
N PHE A 30 -16.63 2.40 -5.03
CA PHE A 30 -16.80 1.05 -5.60
C PHE A 30 -17.30 0.03 -4.57
N SER A 31 -16.90 0.16 -3.30
CA SER A 31 -17.41 -0.71 -2.23
C SER A 31 -18.92 -0.53 -1.99
N LEU A 32 -19.45 0.71 -2.14
CA LEU A 32 -20.88 0.97 -2.09
C LEU A 32 -21.63 0.30 -3.26
N LEU A 33 -21.07 0.35 -4.48
CA LEU A 33 -21.61 -0.39 -5.63
C LEU A 33 -21.64 -1.90 -5.36
N GLY A 34 -20.59 -2.44 -4.73
CA GLY A 34 -20.58 -3.83 -4.28
C GLY A 34 -21.64 -4.15 -3.25
N ALA A 35 -21.91 -3.24 -2.32
CA ALA A 35 -22.96 -3.39 -1.32
C ALA A 35 -24.37 -3.41 -1.96
N THR A 36 -24.63 -2.54 -2.95
CA THR A 36 -25.90 -2.55 -3.68
C THR A 36 -26.08 -3.83 -4.49
N ALA A 37 -25.03 -4.32 -5.15
CA ALA A 37 -25.06 -5.59 -5.87
C ALA A 37 -25.31 -6.78 -4.93
N ASN A 38 -24.67 -6.81 -3.76
CA ASN A 38 -24.94 -7.80 -2.71
C ASN A 38 -26.42 -7.74 -2.24
N HIS A 39 -26.93 -6.55 -1.98
CA HIS A 39 -28.32 -6.38 -1.58
C HIS A 39 -29.27 -6.91 -2.66
N SER A 40 -29.10 -6.51 -3.92
CA SER A 40 -29.93 -6.97 -5.04
C SER A 40 -29.91 -8.48 -5.20
N PHE A 41 -28.73 -9.11 -5.02
CA PHE A 41 -28.59 -10.54 -5.14
C PHE A 41 -29.23 -11.32 -3.98
N PHE A 42 -29.00 -10.89 -2.75
CA PHE A 42 -29.45 -11.63 -1.56
C PHE A 42 -30.90 -11.30 -1.14
N SER A 43 -31.51 -10.24 -1.66
CA SER A 43 -32.94 -9.97 -1.50
C SER A 43 -33.83 -10.93 -2.31
N ALA A 44 -33.30 -11.57 -3.37
CA ALA A 44 -34.01 -12.60 -4.12
C ALA A 44 -34.07 -13.92 -3.34
N THR A 45 -35.11 -14.70 -3.54
CA THR A 45 -35.27 -16.04 -2.93
C THR A 45 -34.18 -16.99 -3.45
N LYS A 46 -33.86 -18.03 -2.68
CA LYS A 46 -32.90 -19.06 -3.10
C LYS A 46 -33.30 -19.68 -4.43
N ALA A 47 -34.59 -20.05 -4.60
CA ALA A 47 -35.11 -20.63 -5.83
C ALA A 47 -34.92 -19.69 -7.03
N SER A 48 -35.20 -18.38 -6.88
CA SER A 48 -35.02 -17.39 -7.95
C SER A 48 -33.53 -17.22 -8.32
N ARG A 49 -32.62 -17.30 -7.33
CA ARG A 49 -31.18 -17.22 -7.60
C ARG A 49 -30.68 -18.46 -8.33
N GLU A 50 -31.09 -19.66 -7.91
CA GLU A 50 -30.69 -20.92 -8.55
C GLU A 50 -31.25 -21.10 -9.95
N ALA A 51 -32.44 -20.54 -10.23
CA ALA A 51 -33.05 -20.52 -11.55
C ALA A 51 -32.58 -19.39 -12.46
N ALA A 52 -31.67 -18.51 -11.99
CA ALA A 52 -31.21 -17.36 -12.76
C ALA A 52 -30.36 -17.79 -13.95
N GLU A 53 -30.80 -17.42 -15.15
CA GLU A 53 -30.10 -17.68 -16.39
C GLU A 53 -29.02 -16.65 -16.70
N ALA A 54 -28.06 -17.02 -17.53
CA ALA A 54 -27.01 -16.12 -18.01
C ALA A 54 -27.64 -14.85 -18.63
N GLY A 55 -27.08 -13.68 -18.31
CA GLY A 55 -27.59 -12.39 -18.77
C GLY A 55 -28.74 -11.79 -17.92
N SER A 56 -29.28 -12.52 -16.94
CA SER A 56 -30.29 -11.98 -16.02
C SER A 56 -29.69 -10.93 -15.07
N THR A 57 -30.55 -10.08 -14.50
CA THR A 57 -30.13 -9.05 -13.53
C THR A 57 -29.52 -9.66 -12.27
N LEU A 58 -29.95 -10.84 -11.85
CA LEU A 58 -29.39 -11.57 -10.71
C LEU A 58 -27.98 -12.08 -11.00
N VAL A 59 -27.73 -12.64 -12.19
CA VAL A 59 -26.39 -13.03 -12.62
C VAL A 59 -25.49 -11.79 -12.73
N ALA A 60 -25.99 -10.69 -13.30
CA ALA A 60 -25.22 -9.43 -13.37
C ALA A 60 -24.84 -8.91 -11.97
N ALA A 61 -25.77 -8.95 -11.01
CA ALA A 61 -25.46 -8.59 -9.63
C ALA A 61 -24.43 -9.54 -9.00
N ASN A 62 -24.52 -10.85 -9.28
CA ASN A 62 -23.55 -11.84 -8.82
C ASN A 62 -22.13 -11.59 -9.37
N VAL A 63 -22.03 -11.32 -10.67
CA VAL A 63 -20.77 -10.94 -11.35
C VAL A 63 -20.18 -9.68 -10.70
N THR A 64 -20.99 -8.64 -10.55
CA THR A 64 -20.56 -7.35 -10.00
C THR A 64 -20.01 -7.49 -8.60
N ARG A 65 -20.69 -8.21 -7.70
CA ARG A 65 -20.23 -8.40 -6.31
C ARG A 65 -18.91 -9.16 -6.23
N HIS A 66 -18.74 -10.21 -7.06
CA HIS A 66 -17.49 -10.99 -7.08
C HIS A 66 -16.34 -10.21 -7.73
N SER A 67 -16.61 -9.46 -8.79
CA SER A 67 -15.64 -8.57 -9.41
C SER A 67 -15.12 -7.54 -8.39
N ILE A 68 -16.01 -6.79 -7.76
CA ILE A 68 -15.67 -5.76 -6.77
C ILE A 68 -14.89 -6.38 -5.61
N ALA A 69 -15.30 -7.54 -5.08
CA ALA A 69 -14.62 -8.24 -4.01
C ALA A 69 -13.19 -8.68 -4.40
N THR A 70 -12.90 -8.85 -5.69
CA THR A 70 -11.62 -9.32 -6.18
C THR A 70 -10.58 -8.19 -6.25
N TRP A 71 -10.89 -7.08 -6.95
CA TRP A 71 -9.88 -6.06 -7.24
C TRP A 71 -9.93 -4.83 -6.32
N VAL A 72 -11.11 -4.43 -5.81
CA VAL A 72 -11.24 -3.22 -4.99
C VAL A 72 -10.42 -3.27 -3.70
N PRO A 73 -10.34 -4.40 -2.97
CA PRO A 73 -9.45 -4.48 -1.83
C PRO A 73 -7.97 -4.22 -2.20
N ALA A 74 -7.48 -4.74 -3.34
CA ALA A 74 -6.12 -4.49 -3.77
C ALA A 74 -5.91 -3.01 -4.13
N PHE A 75 -6.86 -2.39 -4.82
CA PHE A 75 -6.85 -0.96 -5.15
C PHE A 75 -6.83 -0.07 -3.90
N LYS A 76 -7.64 -0.38 -2.89
CA LYS A 76 -7.62 0.30 -1.60
C LYS A 76 -6.25 0.21 -0.91
N PHE A 77 -5.60 -0.95 -0.96
CA PHE A 77 -4.27 -1.13 -0.39
C PHE A 77 -3.20 -0.32 -1.14
N VAL A 78 -3.32 -0.11 -2.45
CA VAL A 78 -2.45 0.82 -3.18
C VAL A 78 -2.62 2.24 -2.64
N GLY A 79 -3.85 2.71 -2.44
CA GLY A 79 -4.13 4.02 -1.87
C GLY A 79 -3.53 4.19 -0.45
N LEU A 80 -3.75 3.20 0.43
CA LEU A 80 -3.13 3.18 1.76
C LEU A 80 -1.60 3.14 1.68
N GLY A 81 -1.05 2.39 0.75
CA GLY A 81 0.39 2.33 0.51
C GLY A 81 0.98 3.68 0.10
N LEU A 82 0.26 4.46 -0.71
CA LEU A 82 0.65 5.83 -1.06
C LEU A 82 0.60 6.77 0.16
N LEU A 83 -0.39 6.66 1.02
CA LEU A 83 -0.47 7.42 2.27
C LEU A 83 0.70 7.11 3.20
N LEU A 84 1.01 5.83 3.44
CA LEU A 84 2.16 5.44 4.27
C LEU A 84 3.49 5.83 3.64
N GLY A 85 3.60 5.73 2.32
CA GLY A 85 4.75 6.22 1.58
C GLY A 85 4.94 7.72 1.70
N ALA A 86 3.85 8.50 1.68
CA ALA A 86 3.87 9.94 1.92
C ALA A 86 4.38 10.26 3.34
N ILE A 87 3.95 9.51 4.35
CA ILE A 87 4.46 9.64 5.72
C ILE A 87 5.97 9.35 5.76
N THR A 88 6.42 8.27 5.12
CA THR A 88 7.84 7.91 5.03
C THR A 88 8.67 9.02 4.35
N MET A 89 8.15 9.61 3.29
CA MET A 89 8.79 10.75 2.60
C MET A 89 8.85 12.00 3.48
N ALA A 90 7.79 12.31 4.23
CA ALA A 90 7.76 13.42 5.17
C ALA A 90 8.80 13.25 6.27
N LEU A 91 8.89 12.05 6.87
CA LEU A 91 9.90 11.71 7.87
C LEU A 91 11.33 11.83 7.29
N GLY A 92 11.54 11.36 6.06
CA GLY A 92 12.82 11.52 5.37
C GLY A 92 13.20 12.99 5.14
N THR A 93 12.20 13.85 4.87
CA THR A 93 12.41 15.31 4.76
C THR A 93 12.81 15.89 6.11
N ILE A 94 12.10 15.53 7.19
CA ILE A 94 12.43 15.96 8.56
C ILE A 94 13.84 15.54 8.94
N ALA A 95 14.21 14.27 8.73
CA ALA A 95 15.55 13.76 9.04
C ALA A 95 16.66 14.55 8.29
N THR A 96 16.41 14.91 7.04
CA THR A 96 17.36 15.68 6.23
C THR A 96 17.49 17.12 6.73
N THR A 97 16.36 17.77 7.02
CA THR A 97 16.33 19.14 7.54
C THR A 97 17.01 19.26 8.90
N LEU A 98 16.73 18.34 9.82
CA LEU A 98 17.39 18.29 11.13
C LEU A 98 18.90 18.16 11.01
N ARG A 99 19.37 17.36 10.09
CA ARG A 99 20.81 17.19 9.83
C ARG A 99 21.43 18.47 9.22
N GLU A 100 20.74 19.12 8.28
CA GLU A 100 21.19 20.38 7.67
C GLU A 100 21.25 21.50 8.71
N LEU A 101 20.24 21.60 9.61
CA LEU A 101 20.22 22.57 10.71
C LEU A 101 21.36 22.30 11.70
N GLY A 102 21.55 21.05 12.13
CA GLY A 102 22.67 20.68 12.99
C GLY A 102 24.03 21.04 12.39
N GLY A 103 24.22 20.81 11.09
CA GLY A 103 25.43 21.21 10.38
C GLY A 103 25.63 22.71 10.32
N GLY A 104 24.59 23.49 10.12
CA GLY A 104 24.64 24.96 10.14
C GLY A 104 25.00 25.52 11.51
N VAL A 105 24.50 24.95 12.58
CA VAL A 105 24.86 25.33 13.96
C VAL A 105 26.32 25.01 14.23
N MET A 106 26.78 23.80 13.91
CA MET A 106 28.16 23.37 14.14
C MET A 106 29.19 24.15 13.31
N ALA A 107 28.82 24.61 12.11
CA ALA A 107 29.71 25.43 11.26
C ALA A 107 30.07 26.79 11.89
N ASN A 108 29.27 27.28 12.83
CA ASN A 108 29.50 28.52 13.55
C ASN A 108 30.21 28.31 14.91
N TRP A 109 30.62 27.08 15.22
CA TRP A 109 31.35 26.79 16.47
C TRP A 109 32.85 27.00 16.30
N PRO A 110 33.58 27.33 17.40
CA PRO A 110 35.03 27.34 17.40
C PRO A 110 35.56 25.98 16.89
N GLU A 111 36.62 26.02 16.08
CA GLU A 111 37.16 24.83 15.41
C GLU A 111 37.57 23.74 16.42
N GLU A 112 38.07 24.16 17.59
CA GLU A 112 38.48 23.30 18.71
C GLU A 112 37.29 22.50 19.35
N LEU A 113 36.05 22.98 19.25
CA LEU A 113 34.84 22.40 19.83
C LEU A 113 33.91 21.77 18.80
N ASN A 114 34.29 21.81 17.52
CA ASN A 114 33.46 21.30 16.44
C ASN A 114 33.69 19.78 16.22
N PRO A 115 32.75 18.92 16.69
CA PRO A 115 32.90 17.46 16.55
C PRO A 115 32.68 16.96 15.12
N GLY A 116 32.35 17.85 14.19
CA GLY A 116 31.98 17.50 12.81
C GLY A 116 30.60 16.83 12.71
N LEU A 117 30.07 16.79 11.51
CA LEU A 117 28.80 16.08 11.26
C LEU A 117 29.04 14.56 11.29
N PRO A 118 28.25 13.82 12.07
CA PRO A 118 28.35 12.35 12.07
C PRO A 118 28.11 11.78 10.69
N ALA A 119 28.77 10.66 10.39
CA ALA A 119 28.57 9.95 9.13
C ALA A 119 27.08 9.59 8.94
N LYS A 120 26.60 9.66 7.70
CA LYS A 120 25.20 9.31 7.38
C LYS A 120 24.96 7.83 7.74
N PRO A 121 24.03 7.52 8.66
CA PRO A 121 23.82 6.14 9.10
C PRO A 121 23.34 5.27 7.94
N ARG A 122 23.73 4.00 7.92
CA ARG A 122 23.32 3.02 6.88
C ARG A 122 21.79 2.90 6.81
N SER A 123 21.11 3.02 7.94
CA SER A 123 19.64 3.03 8.03
C SER A 123 18.97 4.16 7.23
N ALA A 124 19.67 5.28 6.99
CA ALA A 124 19.14 6.37 6.15
C ALA A 124 19.00 6.00 4.66
N LYS A 125 19.65 4.92 4.20
CA LYS A 125 19.48 4.37 2.86
C LYS A 125 18.42 3.25 2.82
N LEU A 126 18.15 2.63 3.96
CA LEU A 126 17.31 1.44 4.07
C LEU A 126 15.81 1.80 3.97
N PHE A 127 15.35 2.89 4.62
CA PHE A 127 13.93 3.23 4.64
C PHE A 127 13.35 3.56 3.25
N PRO A 128 14.02 4.32 2.34
CA PRO A 128 13.47 4.53 1.01
C PRO A 128 13.46 3.25 0.18
N MET A 129 14.42 2.34 0.38
CA MET A 129 14.45 1.04 -0.29
C MET A 129 13.26 0.17 0.15
N LEU A 130 13.01 0.07 1.45
CA LEU A 130 11.86 -0.66 1.99
C LEU A 130 10.52 -0.07 1.51
N MET A 131 10.41 1.26 1.45
CA MET A 131 9.23 1.94 0.90
C MET A 131 8.99 1.55 -0.57
N MET A 132 10.04 1.55 -1.40
CA MET A 132 9.92 1.15 -2.81
C MET A 132 9.53 -0.32 -2.97
N VAL A 133 10.11 -1.22 -2.18
CA VAL A 133 9.75 -2.65 -2.16
C VAL A 133 8.29 -2.81 -1.77
N GLY A 134 7.84 -2.14 -0.71
CA GLY A 134 6.43 -2.16 -0.28
C GLY A 134 5.47 -1.73 -1.38
N TRP A 135 5.79 -0.64 -2.09
CA TRP A 135 4.98 -0.19 -3.24
C TRP A 135 4.99 -1.18 -4.39
N MET A 136 6.15 -1.74 -4.74
CA MET A 136 6.22 -2.75 -5.82
C MET A 136 5.34 -3.96 -5.50
N VAL A 137 5.37 -4.45 -4.26
CA VAL A 137 4.54 -5.57 -3.82
C VAL A 137 3.04 -5.22 -3.91
N LEU A 138 2.62 -4.03 -3.47
CA LEU A 138 1.22 -3.60 -3.53
C LEU A 138 0.74 -3.42 -4.97
N ILE A 139 1.55 -2.81 -5.83
CA ILE A 139 1.23 -2.61 -7.25
C ILE A 139 1.16 -3.95 -7.97
N ALA A 140 2.12 -4.85 -7.76
CA ALA A 140 2.10 -6.20 -8.33
C ALA A 140 0.85 -6.97 -7.89
N GLY A 141 0.48 -6.89 -6.60
CA GLY A 141 -0.74 -7.49 -6.09
C GLY A 141 -2.02 -6.90 -6.72
N PHE A 142 -2.03 -5.60 -6.99
CA PHE A 142 -3.16 -4.95 -7.67
C PHE A 142 -3.26 -5.36 -9.14
N VAL A 143 -2.15 -5.35 -9.86
CA VAL A 143 -2.10 -5.80 -11.27
C VAL A 143 -2.58 -7.25 -11.37
N TRP A 144 -2.13 -8.12 -10.46
CA TRP A 144 -2.58 -9.51 -10.43
C TRP A 144 -4.08 -9.62 -10.12
N ALA A 145 -4.60 -8.79 -9.21
CA ALA A 145 -6.03 -8.76 -8.91
C ALA A 145 -6.88 -8.35 -10.13
N LEU A 146 -6.38 -7.43 -10.98
CA LEU A 146 -7.03 -7.06 -12.24
C LEU A 146 -7.02 -8.21 -13.24
N PHE A 147 -5.91 -8.94 -13.37
CA PHE A 147 -5.85 -10.16 -14.18
C PHE A 147 -6.86 -11.20 -13.71
N LEU A 148 -6.88 -11.48 -12.42
CA LEU A 148 -7.82 -12.44 -11.83
C LEU A 148 -9.26 -11.99 -12.03
N ASN A 149 -9.52 -10.69 -12.02
CA ASN A 149 -10.86 -10.16 -12.25
C ASN A 149 -11.43 -10.52 -13.62
N GLY A 150 -10.60 -10.59 -14.67
CA GLY A 150 -11.01 -11.10 -15.98
C GLY A 150 -11.55 -12.53 -15.91
N THR A 151 -10.87 -13.41 -15.19
CA THR A 151 -11.32 -14.79 -14.92
C THR A 151 -12.60 -14.82 -14.09
N VAL A 152 -12.69 -13.95 -13.08
CA VAL A 152 -13.88 -13.81 -12.23
C VAL A 152 -15.10 -13.38 -13.03
N LEU A 153 -14.96 -12.37 -13.90
CA LEU A 153 -16.04 -11.93 -14.78
C LEU A 153 -16.51 -13.05 -15.70
N SER A 154 -15.59 -13.80 -16.30
CA SER A 154 -15.92 -14.92 -17.19
C SER A 154 -16.63 -16.05 -16.44
N TYR A 155 -16.11 -16.44 -15.27
CA TYR A 155 -16.67 -17.55 -14.50
C TYR A 155 -18.08 -17.24 -13.98
N TRP A 156 -18.29 -16.08 -13.37
CA TRP A 156 -19.57 -15.71 -12.74
C TRP A 156 -20.63 -15.21 -13.74
N ALA A 157 -20.30 -15.02 -15.01
CA ALA A 157 -21.27 -14.68 -16.06
C ALA A 157 -22.17 -15.85 -16.49
N HIS A 158 -21.84 -17.07 -16.05
CA HIS A 158 -22.67 -18.25 -16.32
C HIS A 158 -23.88 -18.30 -15.38
N SER A 159 -24.83 -19.21 -15.67
CA SER A 159 -25.97 -19.42 -14.78
C SER A 159 -25.50 -19.96 -13.42
N ILE A 160 -26.19 -19.58 -12.36
CA ILE A 160 -25.85 -20.00 -10.99
C ILE A 160 -25.98 -21.52 -10.81
N ALA A 161 -26.89 -22.15 -11.54
CA ALA A 161 -27.00 -23.61 -11.56
C ALA A 161 -25.68 -24.29 -12.01
N ASN A 162 -24.93 -23.68 -12.95
CA ASN A 162 -23.61 -24.19 -13.36
C ASN A 162 -22.53 -24.00 -12.30
N GLU A 163 -22.69 -23.05 -11.37
CA GLU A 163 -21.79 -22.86 -10.25
C GLU A 163 -21.99 -23.93 -9.18
N LEU A 164 -23.25 -24.34 -8.95
CA LEU A 164 -23.61 -25.37 -7.97
C LEU A 164 -23.30 -26.78 -8.48
N ASN A 165 -23.32 -26.98 -9.79
CA ASN A 165 -22.96 -28.22 -10.46
C ASN A 165 -21.68 -27.98 -11.30
N PRO A 166 -20.52 -27.96 -10.65
CA PRO A 166 -19.27 -27.68 -11.36
C PRO A 166 -19.12 -28.71 -12.48
N ALA A 167 -18.80 -28.21 -13.64
CA ALA A 167 -18.54 -28.99 -14.83
C ALA A 167 -17.56 -30.14 -14.60
N GLN A 168 -17.60 -31.13 -15.47
CA GLN A 168 -16.76 -32.31 -15.40
C GLN A 168 -15.26 -32.00 -15.26
N PRO A 169 -14.47 -32.91 -14.64
CA PRO A 169 -13.03 -32.75 -14.52
C PRO A 169 -12.38 -32.36 -15.87
N GLY A 170 -11.52 -31.32 -15.84
CA GLY A 170 -10.86 -30.80 -17.02
C GLY A 170 -11.60 -29.71 -17.80
N SER A 171 -12.83 -29.35 -17.40
CA SER A 171 -13.53 -28.22 -18.01
C SER A 171 -12.91 -26.87 -17.71
N THR A 172 -13.10 -25.90 -18.61
CA THR A 172 -12.64 -24.51 -18.43
C THR A 172 -13.21 -23.84 -17.18
N LEU A 173 -14.47 -24.12 -16.83
CA LEU A 173 -15.12 -23.60 -15.62
C LEU A 173 -14.43 -24.10 -14.35
N LEU A 174 -14.10 -25.38 -14.29
CA LEU A 174 -13.42 -25.94 -13.13
C LEU A 174 -11.98 -25.38 -13.00
N GLN A 175 -11.28 -25.18 -14.11
CA GLN A 175 -9.95 -24.53 -14.11
C GLN A 175 -10.03 -23.07 -13.64
N GLN A 176 -11.02 -22.30 -14.10
CA GLN A 176 -11.26 -20.93 -13.66
C GLN A 176 -11.55 -20.86 -12.17
N LEU A 177 -12.43 -21.73 -11.66
CA LEU A 177 -12.76 -21.83 -10.25
C LEU A 177 -11.52 -22.17 -9.40
N GLY A 178 -10.72 -23.13 -9.87
CA GLY A 178 -9.46 -23.50 -9.23
C GLY A 178 -8.48 -22.33 -9.15
N LEU A 179 -8.34 -21.56 -10.24
CA LEU A 179 -7.50 -20.36 -10.27
C LEU A 179 -8.01 -19.29 -9.28
N ILE A 180 -9.32 -19.01 -9.27
CA ILE A 180 -9.93 -18.03 -8.37
C ILE A 180 -9.71 -18.44 -6.91
N LYS A 181 -10.10 -19.65 -6.54
CA LYS A 181 -9.99 -20.14 -5.15
C LYS A 181 -8.55 -20.31 -4.69
N GLY A 182 -7.64 -20.71 -5.56
CA GLY A 182 -6.23 -20.85 -5.26
C GLY A 182 -5.51 -19.51 -5.10
N THR A 183 -5.95 -18.48 -5.84
CA THR A 183 -5.26 -17.16 -5.88
C THR A 183 -5.70 -16.23 -4.75
N LEU A 184 -6.98 -16.15 -4.44
CA LEU A 184 -7.52 -15.17 -3.47
C LEU A 184 -6.84 -15.21 -2.09
N PRO A 185 -6.53 -16.37 -1.48
CA PRO A 185 -5.91 -16.40 -0.16
C PRO A 185 -4.53 -15.75 -0.12
N TRP A 186 -3.64 -16.12 -1.06
CA TRP A 186 -2.28 -15.57 -1.04
C TRP A 186 -2.23 -14.11 -1.53
N LEU A 187 -3.18 -13.68 -2.36
CA LEU A 187 -3.31 -12.29 -2.77
C LEU A 187 -3.62 -11.39 -1.57
N GLY A 188 -4.43 -11.87 -0.61
CA GLY A 188 -4.63 -11.21 0.67
C GLY A 188 -3.33 -11.04 1.44
N PHE A 189 -2.55 -12.13 1.59
CA PHE A 189 -1.26 -12.10 2.26
C PHE A 189 -0.26 -11.13 1.62
N LEU A 190 -0.21 -11.08 0.29
CA LEU A 190 0.68 -10.18 -0.46
C LEU A 190 0.40 -8.70 -0.14
N ARG A 191 -0.86 -8.31 0.04
CA ARG A 191 -1.25 -6.95 0.44
C ARG A 191 -0.71 -6.61 1.82
N PHE A 192 -0.84 -7.50 2.79
CA PHE A 192 -0.29 -7.31 4.14
C PHE A 192 1.24 -7.26 4.14
N LEU A 193 1.90 -8.08 3.32
CA LEU A 193 3.35 -8.06 3.16
C LEU A 193 3.84 -6.69 2.63
N GLY A 194 3.18 -6.14 1.61
CA GLY A 194 3.49 -4.80 1.11
C GLY A 194 3.33 -3.72 2.19
N MET A 195 2.25 -3.79 2.99
CA MET A 195 2.04 -2.89 4.12
C MET A 195 3.11 -3.05 5.21
N ALA A 196 3.52 -4.27 5.52
CA ALA A 196 4.58 -4.54 6.50
C ALA A 196 5.91 -3.88 6.11
N PHE A 197 6.29 -3.92 4.83
CA PHE A 197 7.46 -3.20 4.34
C PHE A 197 7.34 -1.68 4.54
N LEU A 198 6.17 -1.10 4.31
CA LEU A 198 5.94 0.33 4.49
C LEU A 198 5.98 0.75 5.97
N PHE A 199 5.38 -0.03 6.87
CA PHE A 199 5.47 0.21 8.31
C PHE A 199 6.92 0.09 8.82
N THR A 200 7.65 -0.92 8.33
CA THR A 200 9.08 -1.07 8.65
C THR A 200 9.87 0.14 8.15
N ALA A 201 9.59 0.64 6.95
CA ALA A 201 10.22 1.85 6.42
C ALA A 201 9.98 3.08 7.31
N ILE A 202 8.74 3.27 7.81
CA ILE A 202 8.39 4.34 8.76
C ILE A 202 9.20 4.19 10.06
N THR A 203 9.24 2.99 10.64
CA THR A 203 9.97 2.70 11.88
C THR A 203 11.46 2.99 11.73
N VAL A 204 12.06 2.59 10.60
CA VAL A 204 13.47 2.89 10.32
C VAL A 204 13.70 4.39 10.14
N ALA A 205 12.79 5.12 9.47
CA ALA A 205 12.89 6.57 9.32
C ALA A 205 12.82 7.30 10.67
N LEU A 206 11.89 6.89 11.55
CA LEU A 206 11.80 7.41 12.93
C LEU A 206 13.06 7.14 13.72
N THR A 207 13.62 5.95 13.63
CA THR A 207 14.89 5.59 14.30
C THR A 207 16.04 6.52 13.86
N VAL A 208 16.09 6.87 12.57
CA VAL A 208 17.09 7.83 12.05
C VAL A 208 16.90 9.21 12.67
N ILE A 209 15.66 9.68 12.77
CA ILE A 209 15.33 10.99 13.39
C ILE A 209 15.75 11.00 14.85
N ILE A 210 15.34 10.00 15.64
CA ILE A 210 15.64 9.90 17.08
C ILE A 210 17.16 9.91 17.30
N ARG A 211 17.92 9.11 16.56
CA ARG A 211 19.40 9.09 16.67
C ARG A 211 20.03 10.44 16.32
N THR A 212 19.49 11.14 15.34
CA THR A 212 19.99 12.48 14.97
C THR A 212 19.74 13.48 16.10
N LEU A 213 18.55 13.46 16.71
CA LEU A 213 18.22 14.33 17.84
C LEU A 213 19.08 14.02 19.08
N GLN A 214 19.26 12.75 19.44
CA GLN A 214 20.11 12.35 20.56
C GLN A 214 21.56 12.81 20.38
N HIS A 215 22.10 12.69 19.15
CA HIS A 215 23.43 13.17 18.85
C HIS A 215 23.54 14.70 19.00
N GLN A 216 22.55 15.45 18.52
CA GLN A 216 22.52 16.93 18.66
C GLN A 216 22.43 17.34 20.14
N GLU A 217 21.61 16.65 20.92
CA GLU A 217 21.51 16.88 22.37
C GLU A 217 22.86 16.67 23.08
N GLN A 218 23.53 15.53 22.82
CA GLN A 218 24.84 15.25 23.43
C GLN A 218 25.88 16.32 23.05
N THR A 219 25.88 16.73 21.79
CA THR A 219 26.79 17.76 21.29
C THR A 219 26.56 19.10 21.99
N LEU A 220 25.30 19.51 22.15
CA LEU A 220 24.93 20.73 22.88
C LEU A 220 25.32 20.67 24.36
N ARG A 221 25.11 19.54 25.05
CA ARG A 221 25.50 19.33 26.46
C ARG A 221 27.02 19.46 26.61
N ASN A 222 27.81 18.84 25.73
CA ASN A 222 29.26 18.92 25.76
C ASN A 222 29.76 20.36 25.51
N PHE A 223 29.10 21.11 24.64
CA PHE A 223 29.42 22.52 24.41
C PHE A 223 29.16 23.41 25.62
N ILE A 224 28.02 23.20 26.32
CA ILE A 224 27.70 23.96 27.56
C ILE A 224 28.71 23.62 28.63
N ALA A 225 29.04 22.33 28.83
CA ALA A 225 30.02 21.90 29.84
C ALA A 225 31.46 22.42 29.57
N ALA A 226 31.83 22.63 28.31
CA ALA A 226 33.13 23.19 27.98
C ALA A 226 33.23 24.72 28.19
N ARG A 227 32.11 25.40 28.43
CA ARG A 227 32.04 26.85 28.69
C ARG A 227 31.79 27.21 30.18
N SER A 228 31.38 26.25 31.00
CA SER A 228 31.25 26.39 32.45
C SER A 228 32.56 26.10 33.15
#